data_0331b118d3746fb758a1e1351e930eb4
#
_entry.id   0331b118d3746fb758a1e1351e930eb4
#
_cell.length_a   1.000
_cell.length_b   1.000
_cell.length_c   1.000
_cell.angle_alpha   90.00
_cell.angle_beta   90.00
_cell.angle_gamma   90.00
#
_symmetry.space_group_name_H-M   'P 1'
#
loop_
_entity.id
_entity.type
_entity.pdbx_description
1 polymer ?
#
loop_
_entity_poly.entity_id
_entity_poly.type
_entity_poly.pdbx_seq_one_letter_code
_entity_poly.pdbx_strand_id
1 'polypeptide(L)'
;MNVENVLKKITPNNHNIISTRYHRIVRSINSYYWGIDSSRQNCRYVGSYGRGTAIDGFSDVDMIVVLPETYYERFRKYQHNGQSALIQNVKRALNFTYSRSFTKGDGQVIVIEFSDGIKFEIVPAFKIKDTYTYPDSNESGSWKKCNPLKEIEAVNLINKYHNGKLKNLCKLTRAWKKENNINISGILIDALAAMYMLYLKEEQKSWDYKFLFTDFLNYLGSQFQKNSWLICGSWDVIQRNNMEFEDCALQSASYCIKAMKYEFDKDYSLADTYWEKIFGNVI
;
A
#
# COMPACT_ATOMS: atom_id res chain seq x y z
N MET A 1 7.01 -26.21 -4.98
CA MET A 1 7.14 -24.75 -5.19
C MET A 1 8.12 -24.13 -4.19
N ASN A 2 8.81 -23.04 -4.60
CA ASN A 2 9.62 -22.26 -3.67
C ASN A 2 8.97 -20.85 -3.49
N VAL A 3 8.50 -20.55 -2.29
CA VAL A 3 7.84 -19.25 -1.95
C VAL A 3 8.80 -18.08 -2.13
N GLU A 4 10.10 -18.29 -1.96
CA GLU A 4 11.12 -17.27 -2.24
C GLU A 4 11.17 -16.89 -3.73
N ASN A 5 10.90 -17.85 -4.63
CA ASN A 5 10.80 -17.55 -6.06
C ASN A 5 9.54 -16.71 -6.38
N VAL A 6 8.42 -16.99 -5.69
CA VAL A 6 7.23 -16.13 -5.79
C VAL A 6 7.58 -14.70 -5.34
N LEU A 7 8.23 -14.54 -4.19
CA LEU A 7 8.65 -13.24 -3.68
C LEU A 7 9.56 -12.48 -4.66
N LYS A 8 10.49 -13.17 -5.32
CA LYS A 8 11.35 -12.55 -6.36
C LYS A 8 10.53 -12.05 -7.54
N LYS A 9 9.57 -12.85 -8.02
CA LYS A 9 8.71 -12.49 -9.17
C LYS A 9 7.77 -11.32 -8.88
N ILE A 10 7.20 -11.25 -7.66
CA ILE A 10 6.24 -10.21 -7.27
C ILE A 10 6.90 -8.93 -6.73
N THR A 11 8.18 -8.96 -6.42
CA THR A 11 8.88 -7.76 -5.92
C THR A 11 9.12 -6.79 -7.07
N PRO A 12 8.72 -5.51 -6.95
CA PRO A 12 8.93 -4.53 -8.02
C PRO A 12 10.40 -4.46 -8.46
N ASN A 13 10.63 -4.50 -9.78
CA ASN A 13 11.96 -4.42 -10.38
C ASN A 13 12.18 -3.13 -11.19
N ASN A 14 11.13 -2.32 -11.35
CA ASN A 14 11.10 -1.08 -12.12
C ASN A 14 11.46 0.18 -11.29
N HIS A 15 12.25 0.02 -10.24
CA HIS A 15 12.63 1.08 -9.30
C HIS A 15 13.23 2.32 -9.98
N ASN A 16 14.06 2.14 -11.02
CA ASN A 16 14.70 3.26 -11.73
C ASN A 16 13.68 4.13 -12.45
N ILE A 17 12.69 3.52 -13.13
CA ILE A 17 11.62 4.24 -13.84
C ILE A 17 10.75 5.00 -12.85
N ILE A 18 10.31 4.33 -11.79
CA ILE A 18 9.49 4.91 -10.71
C ILE A 18 10.25 6.07 -10.05
N SER A 19 11.52 5.88 -9.70
CA SER A 19 12.36 6.91 -9.08
C SER A 19 12.53 8.13 -9.98
N THR A 20 12.78 7.93 -11.28
CA THR A 20 12.91 9.02 -12.26
C THR A 20 11.62 9.84 -12.35
N ARG A 21 10.47 9.17 -12.45
CA ARG A 21 9.15 9.83 -12.49
C ARG A 21 8.85 10.55 -11.18
N TYR A 22 9.11 9.91 -10.05
CA TYR A 22 8.95 10.52 -8.73
C TYR A 22 9.74 11.83 -8.63
N HIS A 23 11.03 11.81 -8.94
CA HIS A 23 11.87 13.01 -8.88
C HIS A 23 11.41 14.12 -9.83
N ARG A 24 10.85 13.78 -10.98
CA ARG A 24 10.29 14.76 -11.92
C ARG A 24 8.99 15.37 -11.38
N ILE A 25 8.11 14.57 -10.76
CA ILE A 25 6.90 15.07 -10.07
C ILE A 25 7.29 16.01 -8.94
N VAL A 26 8.24 15.59 -8.10
CA VAL A 26 8.73 16.38 -6.96
C VAL A 26 9.29 17.73 -7.40
N ARG A 27 10.11 17.74 -8.46
CA ARG A 27 10.66 18.99 -9.02
C ARG A 27 9.55 19.91 -9.53
N SER A 28 8.55 19.39 -10.23
CA SER A 28 7.39 20.16 -10.71
C SER A 28 6.63 20.84 -9.56
N ILE A 29 6.34 20.09 -8.49
CA ILE A 29 5.66 20.61 -7.30
C ILE A 29 6.53 21.67 -6.58
N ASN A 30 7.80 21.41 -6.39
CA ASN A 30 8.70 22.33 -5.71
C ASN A 30 8.91 23.64 -6.48
N SER A 31 9.06 23.56 -7.80
CA SER A 31 9.18 24.74 -8.65
C SER A 31 7.93 25.60 -8.59
N TYR A 32 6.74 24.98 -8.69
CA TYR A 32 5.47 25.72 -8.75
C TYR A 32 5.06 26.32 -7.40
N TYR A 33 5.17 25.55 -6.31
CA TYR A 33 4.63 25.95 -5.00
C TYR A 33 5.66 26.58 -4.07
N TRP A 34 6.92 26.19 -4.17
CA TRP A 34 7.97 26.62 -3.27
C TRP A 34 9.01 27.53 -3.92
N GLY A 35 8.98 27.69 -5.26
CA GLY A 35 9.96 28.47 -6.00
C GLY A 35 11.39 27.90 -5.95
N ILE A 36 11.56 26.60 -5.69
CA ILE A 36 12.86 25.95 -5.56
C ILE A 36 13.03 24.82 -6.60
N ASP A 37 14.25 24.67 -7.12
CA ASP A 37 14.61 23.53 -7.97
C ASP A 37 15.11 22.36 -7.11
N SER A 38 14.19 21.58 -6.58
CA SER A 38 14.51 20.41 -5.77
C SER A 38 13.67 19.20 -6.20
N SER A 39 14.34 18.08 -6.43
CA SER A 39 13.70 16.80 -6.74
C SER A 39 13.52 15.90 -5.50
N ARG A 40 13.73 16.40 -4.29
CA ARG A 40 13.73 15.59 -3.06
C ARG A 40 12.92 16.17 -1.91
N GLN A 41 12.77 17.51 -1.84
CA GLN A 41 12.09 18.18 -0.73
C GLN A 41 10.58 18.12 -0.88
N ASN A 42 9.87 18.32 0.25
CA ASN A 42 8.42 18.49 0.33
C ASN A 42 7.56 17.34 -0.23
N CYS A 43 8.15 16.18 -0.48
CA CYS A 43 7.43 15.02 -1.00
C CYS A 43 7.94 13.73 -0.36
N ARG A 44 7.08 12.71 -0.27
CA ARG A 44 7.42 11.39 0.26
C ARG A 44 6.60 10.31 -0.45
N TYR A 45 7.21 9.16 -0.67
CA TYR A 45 6.44 7.94 -0.91
C TYR A 45 5.63 7.59 0.34
N VAL A 46 4.40 7.19 0.14
CA VAL A 46 3.49 6.70 1.18
C VAL A 46 2.84 5.39 0.70
N GLY A 47 1.75 4.96 1.32
CA GLY A 47 1.07 3.76 0.90
C GLY A 47 1.98 2.52 0.90
N SER A 48 1.71 1.57 0.02
CA SER A 48 2.46 0.32 -0.08
C SER A 48 3.92 0.52 -0.51
N TYR A 49 4.19 1.50 -1.39
CA TYR A 49 5.56 1.86 -1.78
C TYR A 49 6.33 2.44 -0.62
N GLY A 50 5.75 3.37 0.13
CA GLY A 50 6.38 3.95 1.32
C GLY A 50 6.70 2.92 2.41
N ARG A 51 5.78 1.97 2.65
CA ARG A 51 5.97 0.87 3.60
C ARG A 51 6.85 -0.27 3.08
N GLY A 52 7.17 -0.30 1.77
CA GLY A 52 7.96 -1.35 1.14
C GLY A 52 7.21 -2.69 1.01
N THR A 53 5.89 -2.64 0.93
CA THR A 53 4.98 -3.81 0.82
C THR A 53 4.31 -3.93 -0.54
N ALA A 54 4.66 -3.06 -1.50
CA ALA A 54 4.15 -3.07 -2.88
C ALA A 54 4.56 -4.34 -3.63
N ILE A 55 3.73 -4.77 -4.58
CA ILE A 55 4.04 -5.83 -5.55
C ILE A 55 4.02 -5.28 -6.98
N ASP A 56 4.78 -5.92 -7.86
CA ASP A 56 4.95 -5.51 -9.26
C ASP A 56 3.64 -5.64 -10.06
N GLY A 57 3.39 -4.66 -10.93
CA GLY A 57 2.25 -4.66 -11.84
C GLY A 57 0.87 -4.61 -11.18
N PHE A 58 0.79 -4.34 -9.87
CA PHE A 58 -0.49 -4.30 -9.14
C PHE A 58 -0.61 -3.12 -8.18
N SER A 59 0.48 -2.62 -7.62
CA SER A 59 0.45 -1.52 -6.66
C SER A 59 0.69 -0.19 -7.35
N ASP A 60 -0.23 0.76 -7.18
CA ASP A 60 -0.02 2.15 -7.56
C ASP A 60 1.07 2.78 -6.70
N VAL A 61 1.74 3.81 -7.22
CA VAL A 61 2.78 4.52 -6.51
C VAL A 61 2.17 5.70 -5.76
N ASP A 62 1.90 5.50 -4.48
CA ASP A 62 1.35 6.54 -3.61
C ASP A 62 2.43 7.53 -3.19
N MET A 63 2.14 8.82 -3.28
CA MET A 63 3.00 9.86 -2.75
C MET A 63 2.22 11.01 -2.12
N ILE A 64 2.76 11.57 -1.05
CA ILE A 64 2.27 12.82 -0.45
C ILE A 64 3.15 13.97 -0.92
N VAL A 65 2.53 15.08 -1.30
CA VAL A 65 3.21 16.33 -1.65
C VAL A 65 2.79 17.41 -0.68
N VAL A 66 3.78 17.97 0.02
CA VAL A 66 3.55 19.01 1.03
C VAL A 66 3.55 20.37 0.35
N LEU A 67 2.47 21.11 0.54
CA LEU A 67 2.28 22.45 -0.01
C LEU A 67 2.49 23.50 1.09
N PRO A 68 2.84 24.77 0.72
CA PRO A 68 2.91 25.85 1.69
C PRO A 68 1.59 26.10 2.40
N GLU A 69 1.61 26.39 3.70
CA GLU A 69 0.43 26.58 4.54
C GLU A 69 -0.48 27.72 4.04
N THR A 70 0.07 28.70 3.32
CA THR A 70 -0.70 29.78 2.68
C THR A 70 -1.75 29.28 1.72
N TYR A 71 -1.52 28.14 1.05
CA TYR A 71 -2.52 27.49 0.20
C TYR A 71 -3.62 26.83 1.04
N TYR A 72 -3.30 26.25 2.21
CA TYR A 72 -4.34 25.76 3.13
C TYR A 72 -5.27 26.90 3.55
N GLU A 73 -4.66 28.00 4.03
CA GLU A 73 -5.41 29.19 4.45
C GLU A 73 -6.27 29.77 3.33
N ARG A 74 -5.80 29.71 2.09
CA ARG A 74 -6.56 30.16 0.92
C ARG A 74 -7.75 29.24 0.64
N PHE A 75 -7.54 27.94 0.48
CA PHE A 75 -8.56 27.01 0.03
C PHE A 75 -9.58 26.65 1.11
N ARG A 76 -9.22 26.68 2.41
CA ARG A 76 -10.20 26.48 3.49
C ARG A 76 -11.25 27.59 3.62
N LYS A 77 -10.97 28.76 3.05
CA LYS A 77 -11.90 29.91 3.06
C LYS A 77 -12.88 29.91 1.90
N TYR A 78 -12.80 28.96 0.97
CA TYR A 78 -13.74 28.86 -0.14
C TYR A 78 -15.14 28.52 0.40
N GLN A 79 -16.17 29.21 -0.11
CA GLN A 79 -17.56 29.00 0.30
C GLN A 79 -18.10 27.63 -0.11
N HIS A 80 -17.59 27.08 -1.20
CA HIS A 80 -17.90 25.75 -1.70
C HIS A 80 -16.64 24.90 -1.68
N ASN A 81 -16.71 23.65 -2.09
CA ASN A 81 -15.68 22.62 -2.07
C ASN A 81 -14.24 23.13 -2.41
N GLY A 82 -13.57 23.76 -1.44
CA GLY A 82 -12.18 24.25 -1.56
C GLY A 82 -11.20 23.12 -1.74
N GLN A 83 -11.55 21.91 -1.28
CA GLN A 83 -10.78 20.69 -1.44
C GLN A 83 -10.67 20.30 -2.92
N SER A 84 -11.80 20.33 -3.64
CA SER A 84 -11.84 20.11 -5.09
C SER A 84 -11.02 21.18 -5.83
N ALA A 85 -11.16 22.45 -5.42
CA ALA A 85 -10.41 23.55 -6.01
C ALA A 85 -8.87 23.37 -5.81
N LEU A 86 -8.43 22.89 -4.65
CA LEU A 86 -7.03 22.56 -4.39
C LEU A 86 -6.55 21.42 -5.29
N ILE A 87 -7.30 20.32 -5.39
CA ILE A 87 -6.96 19.20 -6.25
C ILE A 87 -6.80 19.64 -7.70
N GLN A 88 -7.73 20.47 -8.21
CA GLN A 88 -7.64 21.02 -9.57
C GLN A 88 -6.46 22.00 -9.74
N ASN A 89 -6.10 22.74 -8.70
CA ASN A 89 -4.92 23.61 -8.71
C ASN A 89 -3.63 22.80 -8.84
N VAL A 90 -3.47 21.71 -8.06
CA VAL A 90 -2.31 20.82 -8.12
C VAL A 90 -2.27 20.06 -9.45
N LYS A 91 -3.41 19.59 -9.94
CA LYS A 91 -3.52 18.98 -11.28
C LYS A 91 -2.99 19.92 -12.36
N ARG A 92 -3.38 21.20 -12.35
CA ARG A 92 -2.89 22.19 -13.33
C ARG A 92 -1.36 22.38 -13.22
N ALA A 93 -0.82 22.47 -12.02
CA ALA A 93 0.63 22.57 -11.81
C ALA A 93 1.38 21.37 -12.41
N LEU A 94 0.86 20.17 -12.24
CA LEU A 94 1.45 18.94 -12.79
C LEU A 94 1.30 18.87 -14.34
N ASN A 95 0.22 19.38 -14.91
CA ASN A 95 -0.01 19.37 -16.35
C ASN A 95 1.01 20.19 -17.15
N PHE A 96 1.66 21.18 -16.57
CA PHE A 96 2.79 21.86 -17.22
C PHE A 96 3.95 20.92 -17.53
N THR A 97 4.14 19.90 -16.69
CA THR A 97 5.21 18.90 -16.87
C THR A 97 4.73 17.64 -17.60
N TYR A 98 3.44 17.28 -17.44
CA TYR A 98 2.82 16.05 -17.89
C TYR A 98 1.66 16.25 -18.86
N SER A 99 1.78 17.23 -19.79
CA SER A 99 0.73 17.59 -20.76
C SER A 99 0.28 16.44 -21.68
N ARG A 100 1.12 15.41 -21.84
CA ARG A 100 0.84 14.21 -22.67
C ARG A 100 0.41 12.99 -21.87
N SER A 101 0.41 13.04 -20.53
CA SER A 101 -0.01 11.93 -19.67
C SER A 101 -1.47 12.13 -19.27
N PHE A 102 -2.18 11.01 -19.09
CA PHE A 102 -3.52 11.09 -18.54
C PHE A 102 -3.44 11.55 -17.08
N THR A 103 -4.12 12.66 -16.77
CA THR A 103 -4.13 13.24 -15.43
C THR A 103 -5.56 13.45 -14.98
N LYS A 104 -5.97 12.82 -13.88
CA LYS A 104 -7.32 12.91 -13.29
C LYS A 104 -7.22 13.37 -11.84
N GLY A 105 -8.13 14.26 -11.41
CA GLY A 105 -8.39 14.48 -9.99
C GLY A 105 -9.47 13.50 -9.52
N ASP A 106 -9.24 12.79 -8.42
CA ASP A 106 -10.16 11.76 -7.93
C ASP A 106 -10.24 11.78 -6.40
N GLY A 107 -11.35 12.34 -5.92
CA GLY A 107 -11.65 12.39 -4.49
C GLY A 107 -10.59 13.11 -3.66
N GLN A 108 -9.49 12.42 -3.36
CA GLN A 108 -8.42 12.89 -2.47
C GLN A 108 -7.07 13.04 -3.19
N VAL A 109 -6.96 12.53 -4.42
CA VAL A 109 -5.68 12.37 -5.13
C VAL A 109 -5.70 12.99 -6.53
N ILE A 110 -4.53 13.25 -7.05
CA ILE A 110 -4.31 13.44 -8.48
C ILE A 110 -3.62 12.17 -9.00
N VAL A 111 -4.24 11.52 -9.98
CA VAL A 111 -3.70 10.33 -10.63
C VAL A 111 -2.94 10.76 -11.88
N ILE A 112 -1.71 10.28 -12.04
CA ILE A 112 -0.96 10.33 -13.30
C ILE A 112 -0.75 8.90 -13.77
N GLU A 113 -1.34 8.57 -14.92
CA GLU A 113 -1.18 7.26 -15.56
C GLU A 113 -0.23 7.36 -16.74
N PHE A 114 0.78 6.51 -16.75
CA PHE A 114 1.78 6.43 -17.80
C PHE A 114 1.44 5.32 -18.80
N SER A 115 1.97 5.42 -20.02
CA SER A 115 1.68 4.48 -21.12
C SER A 115 2.12 3.04 -20.85
N ASP A 116 3.01 2.81 -19.90
CA ASP A 116 3.44 1.48 -19.45
C ASP A 116 2.60 0.92 -18.29
N GLY A 117 1.47 1.57 -17.96
CA GLY A 117 0.54 1.14 -16.92
C GLY A 117 0.93 1.54 -15.49
N ILE A 118 2.09 2.16 -15.27
CA ILE A 118 2.47 2.66 -13.95
C ILE A 118 1.63 3.88 -13.61
N LYS A 119 0.97 3.85 -12.44
CA LYS A 119 0.17 4.94 -11.92
C LYS A 119 0.82 5.57 -10.69
N PHE A 120 0.76 6.89 -10.63
CA PHE A 120 1.10 7.66 -9.44
C PHE A 120 -0.17 8.28 -8.87
N GLU A 121 -0.42 8.04 -7.59
CA GLU A 121 -1.46 8.69 -6.81
C GLU A 121 -0.82 9.76 -5.90
N ILE A 122 -1.11 11.01 -6.21
CA ILE A 122 -0.48 12.17 -5.59
C ILE A 122 -1.47 12.81 -4.64
N VAL A 123 -1.22 12.74 -3.34
CA VAL A 123 -2.02 13.36 -2.28
C VAL A 123 -1.43 14.73 -1.96
N PRO A 124 -2.07 15.85 -2.32
CA PRO A 124 -1.65 17.17 -1.82
C PRO A 124 -1.96 17.27 -0.33
N ALA A 125 -1.02 17.76 0.47
CA ALA A 125 -1.21 17.86 1.89
C ALA A 125 -0.49 19.06 2.49
N PHE A 126 -0.88 19.41 3.71
CA PHE A 126 -0.26 20.43 4.54
C PHE A 126 0.29 19.79 5.81
N LYS A 127 1.55 20.02 6.12
CA LYS A 127 2.14 19.52 7.35
C LYS A 127 1.82 20.49 8.48
N ILE A 128 0.92 20.08 9.37
CA ILE A 128 0.52 20.85 10.55
C ILE A 128 0.99 20.07 11.79
N LYS A 129 2.02 20.61 12.46
CA LYS A 129 2.74 19.90 13.53
C LYS A 129 3.28 18.55 13.03
N ASP A 130 2.86 17.45 13.65
CA ASP A 130 3.31 16.08 13.35
C ASP A 130 2.33 15.30 12.46
N THR A 131 1.27 15.95 11.96
CA THR A 131 0.27 15.34 11.11
C THR A 131 0.19 16.00 9.74
N TYR A 132 -0.36 15.28 8.77
CA TYR A 132 -0.68 15.80 7.45
C TYR A 132 -2.19 16.00 7.35
N THR A 133 -2.59 17.22 6.95
CA THR A 133 -3.97 17.54 6.59
C THR A 133 -4.09 17.53 5.09
N TYR A 134 -5.03 16.77 4.54
CA TYR A 134 -5.22 16.59 3.11
C TYR A 134 -6.69 16.79 2.71
N PRO A 135 -6.96 17.15 1.44
CA PRO A 135 -8.32 17.37 0.96
C PRO A 135 -9.04 16.05 0.69
N ASP A 136 -10.32 16.00 0.99
CA ASP A 136 -11.26 15.03 0.44
C ASP A 136 -12.38 15.81 -0.23
N SER A 137 -12.48 15.73 -1.56
CA SER A 137 -13.47 16.47 -2.34
C SER A 137 -14.80 15.72 -2.46
N ASN A 138 -14.93 14.51 -1.91
CA ASN A 138 -16.18 13.77 -1.93
C ASN A 138 -17.23 14.45 -1.08
N GLU A 139 -18.50 14.20 -1.43
CA GLU A 139 -19.64 14.84 -0.81
C GLU A 139 -19.51 16.38 -0.87
N SER A 140 -19.59 17.10 0.18
CA SER A 140 -19.45 18.56 0.20
C SER A 140 -18.01 19.04 0.40
N GLY A 141 -17.05 18.11 0.43
CA GLY A 141 -15.64 18.38 0.71
C GLY A 141 -15.32 18.41 2.20
N SER A 142 -14.20 17.83 2.58
CA SER A 142 -13.70 17.80 3.96
C SER A 142 -12.18 17.85 4.02
N TRP A 143 -11.63 18.22 5.18
CA TRP A 143 -10.19 18.13 5.45
C TRP A 143 -9.94 16.95 6.37
N LYS A 144 -9.19 15.97 5.88
CA LYS A 144 -8.83 14.77 6.64
C LYS A 144 -7.41 14.88 7.18
N LYS A 145 -7.09 14.05 8.16
CA LYS A 145 -5.76 13.96 8.77
C LYS A 145 -5.20 12.56 8.60
N CYS A 146 -3.88 12.43 8.46
CA CYS A 146 -3.18 11.16 8.45
C CYS A 146 -1.76 11.33 8.98
N ASN A 147 -1.11 10.20 9.31
CA ASN A 147 0.30 10.19 9.67
C ASN A 147 1.04 9.02 9.02
N PRO A 148 1.20 9.04 7.69
CA PRO A 148 1.80 7.93 6.96
C PRO A 148 3.26 7.68 7.33
N LEU A 149 3.97 8.68 7.88
CA LEU A 149 5.36 8.47 8.32
C LEU A 149 5.43 7.58 9.55
N LYS A 150 4.51 7.74 10.51
CA LYS A 150 4.44 6.85 11.68
C LYS A 150 4.05 5.42 11.30
N GLU A 151 3.20 5.24 10.29
CA GLU A 151 2.87 3.92 9.74
C GLU A 151 4.13 3.26 9.13
N ILE A 152 4.86 4.00 8.29
CA ILE A 152 6.10 3.52 7.66
C ILE A 152 7.14 3.16 8.73
N GLU A 153 7.31 4.00 9.74
CA GLU A 153 8.24 3.78 10.86
C GLU A 153 7.88 2.51 11.63
N ALA A 154 6.61 2.34 12.00
CA ALA A 154 6.13 1.16 12.72
C ALA A 154 6.36 -0.12 11.90
N VAL A 155 5.99 -0.12 10.61
CA VAL A 155 6.24 -1.27 9.72
C VAL A 155 7.73 -1.57 9.61
N ASN A 156 8.59 -0.55 9.49
CA ASN A 156 10.03 -0.75 9.41
C ASN A 156 10.62 -1.33 10.70
N LEU A 157 10.17 -0.88 11.87
CA LEU A 157 10.62 -1.39 13.18
C LEU A 157 10.22 -2.86 13.35
N ILE A 158 8.95 -3.21 13.11
CA ILE A 158 8.47 -4.59 13.20
C ILE A 158 9.20 -5.47 12.18
N ASN A 159 9.36 -4.99 10.94
CA ASN A 159 10.05 -5.73 9.90
C ASN A 159 11.53 -6.02 10.25
N LYS A 160 12.22 -5.03 10.83
CA LYS A 160 13.61 -5.20 11.31
C LYS A 160 13.68 -6.24 12.44
N TYR A 161 12.76 -6.17 13.41
CA TYR A 161 12.70 -7.11 14.52
C TYR A 161 12.46 -8.56 14.06
N HIS A 162 11.74 -8.76 12.96
CA HIS A 162 11.43 -10.06 12.37
C HIS A 162 12.27 -10.38 11.11
N ASN A 163 13.49 -9.85 11.00
CA ASN A 163 14.47 -10.17 9.94
C ASN A 163 13.90 -10.03 8.51
N GLY A 164 13.08 -9.01 8.26
CA GLY A 164 12.52 -8.74 6.93
C GLY A 164 11.22 -9.48 6.59
N LYS A 165 10.72 -10.34 7.49
CA LYS A 165 9.58 -11.23 7.19
C LYS A 165 8.25 -10.50 7.05
N LEU A 166 8.01 -9.41 7.80
CA LEU A 166 6.74 -8.67 7.72
C LEU A 166 6.44 -8.18 6.31
N LYS A 167 7.37 -7.48 5.68
CA LYS A 167 7.16 -6.92 4.33
C LYS A 167 6.95 -8.01 3.28
N ASN A 168 7.65 -9.11 3.40
CA ASN A 168 7.48 -10.25 2.52
C ASN A 168 6.12 -10.94 2.73
N LEU A 169 5.66 -11.07 3.97
CA LEU A 169 4.32 -11.57 4.28
C LEU A 169 3.24 -10.68 3.66
N CYS A 170 3.36 -9.35 3.78
CA CYS A 170 2.45 -8.40 3.13
C CYS A 170 2.44 -8.57 1.60
N LYS A 171 3.60 -8.78 0.97
CA LYS A 171 3.70 -9.01 -0.48
C LYS A 171 3.02 -10.30 -0.91
N LEU A 172 3.28 -11.41 -0.20
CA LEU A 172 2.62 -12.70 -0.46
C LEU A 172 1.10 -12.56 -0.34
N THR A 173 0.62 -11.87 0.69
CA THR A 173 -0.82 -11.66 0.90
C THR A 173 -1.43 -10.80 -0.21
N ARG A 174 -0.71 -9.81 -0.76
CA ARG A 174 -1.17 -9.05 -1.93
C ARG A 174 -1.23 -9.89 -3.21
N ALA A 175 -0.26 -10.78 -3.41
CA ALA A 175 -0.31 -11.72 -4.53
C ALA A 175 -1.50 -12.66 -4.40
N TRP A 176 -1.72 -13.24 -3.22
CA TRP A 176 -2.90 -14.04 -2.91
C TRP A 176 -4.21 -13.28 -3.12
N LYS A 177 -4.31 -12.04 -2.61
CA LYS A 177 -5.47 -11.17 -2.84
C LYS A 177 -5.76 -10.99 -4.32
N LYS A 178 -4.73 -10.69 -5.12
CA LYS A 178 -4.85 -10.45 -6.56
C LYS A 178 -5.37 -11.69 -7.28
N GLU A 179 -4.73 -12.83 -7.04
CA GLU A 179 -5.08 -14.09 -7.72
C GLU A 179 -6.50 -14.56 -7.39
N ASN A 180 -6.88 -14.45 -6.14
CA ASN A 180 -8.19 -14.93 -5.68
C ASN A 180 -9.27 -13.83 -5.68
N ASN A 181 -8.99 -12.65 -6.22
CA ASN A 181 -9.91 -11.51 -6.30
C ASN A 181 -10.56 -11.15 -4.96
N ILE A 182 -9.77 -11.13 -3.88
CA ILE A 182 -10.24 -10.94 -2.50
C ILE A 182 -10.54 -9.48 -2.21
N ASN A 183 -11.69 -9.21 -1.60
CA ASN A 183 -12.07 -7.88 -1.16
C ASN A 183 -11.47 -7.55 0.21
N ILE A 184 -10.19 -7.21 0.23
CA ILE A 184 -9.45 -6.69 1.39
C ILE A 184 -8.58 -5.50 0.95
N SER A 185 -8.56 -4.42 1.71
CA SER A 185 -7.73 -3.25 1.36
C SER A 185 -6.24 -3.50 1.62
N GLY A 186 -5.36 -2.88 0.83
CA GLY A 186 -3.91 -3.03 1.01
C GLY A 186 -3.41 -2.53 2.35
N ILE A 187 -4.03 -1.47 2.91
CA ILE A 187 -3.68 -0.96 4.23
C ILE A 187 -4.10 -1.93 5.34
N LEU A 188 -5.24 -2.63 5.18
CA LEU A 188 -5.68 -3.63 6.14
C LEU A 188 -4.76 -4.86 6.12
N ILE A 189 -4.28 -5.29 4.95
CA ILE A 189 -3.25 -6.34 4.86
C ILE A 189 -2.03 -5.99 5.70
N ASP A 190 -1.50 -4.77 5.54
CA ASP A 190 -0.31 -4.33 6.27
C ASP A 190 -0.56 -4.21 7.77
N ALA A 191 -1.74 -3.71 8.18
CA ALA A 191 -2.13 -3.59 9.59
C ALA A 191 -2.27 -4.97 10.25
N LEU A 192 -2.98 -5.90 9.61
CA LEU A 192 -3.17 -7.25 10.14
C LEU A 192 -1.86 -8.03 10.19
N ALA A 193 -1.02 -7.93 9.16
CA ALA A 193 0.29 -8.57 9.15
C ALA A 193 1.19 -8.00 10.25
N ALA A 194 1.20 -6.68 10.47
CA ALA A 194 1.96 -6.05 11.55
C ALA A 194 1.48 -6.53 12.93
N MET A 195 0.17 -6.55 13.16
CA MET A 195 -0.41 -7.05 14.42
C MET A 195 -0.11 -8.53 14.64
N TYR A 196 -0.26 -9.37 13.61
CA TYR A 196 0.09 -10.78 13.67
C TYR A 196 1.56 -10.98 14.07
N MET A 197 2.48 -10.27 13.42
CA MET A 197 3.91 -10.37 13.70
C MET A 197 4.27 -9.95 15.12
N LEU A 198 3.57 -9.00 15.73
CA LEU A 198 3.78 -8.57 17.13
C LEU A 198 3.41 -9.66 18.15
N TYR A 199 2.50 -10.56 17.80
CA TYR A 199 2.05 -11.65 18.69
C TYR A 199 2.71 -13.00 18.41
N LEU A 200 3.66 -13.08 17.44
CA LEU A 200 4.40 -14.30 17.18
C LEU A 200 5.21 -14.71 18.39
N LYS A 201 5.11 -16.00 18.75
CA LYS A 201 5.98 -16.64 19.75
C LYS A 201 7.41 -16.76 19.22
N GLU A 202 8.38 -16.86 20.12
CA GLU A 202 9.81 -16.95 19.74
C GLU A 202 10.11 -18.10 18.76
N GLU A 203 9.52 -19.28 18.97
CA GLU A 203 9.66 -20.44 18.08
C GLU A 203 9.16 -20.19 16.67
N GLN A 204 8.07 -19.40 16.51
CA GLN A 204 7.47 -19.06 15.22
C GLN A 204 8.32 -18.06 14.42
N LYS A 205 9.18 -17.31 15.08
CA LYS A 205 10.08 -16.36 14.41
C LYS A 205 11.10 -17.06 13.48
N SER A 206 11.41 -18.34 13.73
CA SER A 206 12.28 -19.16 12.88
C SER A 206 11.57 -19.77 11.67
N TRP A 207 10.24 -19.79 11.63
CA TRP A 207 9.46 -20.42 10.56
C TRP A 207 9.84 -19.86 9.18
N ASP A 208 9.84 -20.74 8.18
CA ASP A 208 9.94 -20.34 6.78
C ASP A 208 8.65 -19.65 6.30
N TYR A 209 8.65 -19.13 5.08
CA TYR A 209 7.49 -18.40 4.55
C TYR A 209 6.27 -19.29 4.31
N LYS A 210 6.41 -20.60 4.08
CA LYS A 210 5.26 -21.50 3.86
C LYS A 210 4.44 -21.62 5.14
N PHE A 211 5.12 -21.92 6.26
CA PHE A 211 4.47 -22.02 7.57
C PHE A 211 3.93 -20.67 8.05
N LEU A 212 4.74 -19.62 7.94
CA LEU A 212 4.35 -18.28 8.36
C LEU A 212 3.12 -17.76 7.59
N PHE A 213 3.09 -17.96 6.27
CA PHE A 213 1.96 -17.54 5.44
C PHE A 213 0.71 -18.36 5.71
N THR A 214 0.84 -19.68 5.92
CA THR A 214 -0.29 -20.56 6.27
C THR A 214 -0.92 -20.16 7.59
N ASP A 215 -0.11 -19.90 8.63
CA ASP A 215 -0.59 -19.48 9.92
C ASP A 215 -1.21 -18.07 9.87
N PHE A 216 -0.62 -17.18 9.09
CA PHE A 216 -1.21 -15.86 8.87
C PHE A 216 -2.56 -15.93 8.14
N LEU A 217 -2.76 -16.84 7.18
CA LEU A 217 -4.08 -17.06 6.56
C LEU A 217 -5.11 -17.53 7.58
N ASN A 218 -4.75 -18.42 8.52
CA ASN A 218 -5.63 -18.81 9.64
C ASN A 218 -5.94 -17.59 10.53
N TYR A 219 -4.95 -16.74 10.82
CA TYR A 219 -5.17 -15.51 11.56
C TYR A 219 -6.12 -14.55 10.82
N LEU A 220 -6.00 -14.42 9.49
CA LEU A 220 -6.97 -13.66 8.69
C LEU A 220 -8.38 -14.27 8.82
N GLY A 221 -8.50 -15.59 8.73
CA GLY A 221 -9.78 -16.30 8.91
C GLY A 221 -10.43 -16.08 10.27
N SER A 222 -9.66 -15.77 11.31
CA SER A 222 -10.20 -15.47 12.64
C SER A 222 -10.79 -14.06 12.80
N GLN A 223 -10.73 -13.21 11.76
CA GLN A 223 -11.14 -11.81 11.86
C GLN A 223 -12.64 -11.56 11.62
N PHE A 224 -13.44 -12.54 11.29
CA PHE A 224 -14.81 -12.39 10.77
C PHE A 224 -15.79 -11.63 11.69
N GLN A 225 -15.57 -11.59 13.00
CA GLN A 225 -16.41 -10.84 13.94
C GLN A 225 -15.97 -9.39 14.15
N LYS A 226 -14.83 -8.99 13.61
CA LYS A 226 -14.29 -7.63 13.81
C LYS A 226 -14.84 -6.66 12.77
N ASN A 227 -15.33 -5.53 13.24
CA ASN A 227 -15.85 -4.45 12.40
C ASN A 227 -14.82 -3.35 12.13
N SER A 228 -13.70 -3.34 12.85
CA SER A 228 -12.63 -2.36 12.68
C SER A 228 -11.27 -2.88 13.15
N TRP A 229 -10.22 -2.25 12.66
CA TRP A 229 -8.82 -2.53 13.02
C TRP A 229 -8.04 -1.24 13.16
N LEU A 230 -6.94 -1.28 13.90
CA LEU A 230 -6.03 -0.15 14.08
C LEU A 230 -4.82 -0.29 13.16
N ILE A 231 -4.37 0.84 12.59
CA ILE A 231 -3.12 0.91 11.84
C ILE A 231 -1.97 1.10 12.83
N CYS A 232 -0.96 0.23 12.77
CA CYS A 232 0.22 0.39 13.59
C CYS A 232 0.95 1.70 13.28
N GLY A 233 1.25 2.47 14.31
CA GLY A 233 1.97 3.75 14.24
C GLY A 233 1.06 4.97 14.20
N SER A 234 0.11 5.09 13.30
CA SER A 234 -0.85 6.20 13.26
C SER A 234 -2.01 6.01 14.23
N TRP A 235 -2.36 4.78 14.55
CA TRP A 235 -3.53 4.38 15.33
C TRP A 235 -4.87 4.78 14.69
N ASP A 236 -4.83 5.09 13.39
CA ASP A 236 -6.05 5.35 12.61
C ASP A 236 -6.89 4.07 12.51
N VAL A 237 -8.21 4.25 12.46
CA VAL A 237 -9.17 3.13 12.44
C VAL A 237 -9.53 2.78 11.00
N ILE A 238 -9.38 1.52 10.63
CA ILE A 238 -9.91 0.97 9.38
C ILE A 238 -11.27 0.33 9.69
N GLN A 239 -12.34 0.80 9.05
CA GLN A 239 -13.66 0.18 9.13
C GLN A 239 -13.75 -0.98 8.12
N ARG A 240 -14.56 -2.00 8.43
CA ARG A 240 -14.74 -3.19 7.58
C ARG A 240 -15.24 -2.87 6.16
N ASN A 241 -16.19 -1.96 6.01
CA ASN A 241 -16.71 -1.48 4.71
C ASN A 241 -16.94 -2.60 3.67
N ASN A 242 -17.69 -3.63 4.01
CA ASN A 242 -18.01 -4.78 3.15
C ASN A 242 -16.77 -5.61 2.69
N MET A 243 -15.66 -5.54 3.41
CA MET A 243 -14.51 -6.43 3.15
C MET A 243 -14.85 -7.85 3.62
N GLU A 244 -14.66 -8.80 2.72
CA GLU A 244 -14.89 -10.22 2.94
C GLU A 244 -13.66 -10.99 2.48
N PHE A 245 -12.96 -11.65 3.38
CA PHE A 245 -11.70 -12.33 3.08
C PHE A 245 -11.49 -13.59 3.93
N GLU A 246 -12.26 -13.79 4.98
CA GLU A 246 -12.00 -14.79 6.01
C GLU A 246 -12.16 -16.22 5.50
N ASP A 247 -13.27 -16.53 4.82
CA ASP A 247 -13.54 -17.88 4.32
C ASP A 247 -12.51 -18.28 3.25
N CYS A 248 -12.15 -17.32 2.37
CA CYS A 248 -11.12 -17.55 1.37
C CYS A 248 -9.75 -17.76 2.03
N ALA A 249 -9.44 -17.04 3.11
CA ALA A 249 -8.20 -17.22 3.86
C ALA A 249 -8.13 -18.63 4.49
N LEU A 250 -9.21 -19.10 5.13
CA LEU A 250 -9.28 -20.45 5.71
C LEU A 250 -9.14 -21.54 4.64
N GLN A 251 -9.83 -21.36 3.50
CA GLN A 251 -9.71 -22.29 2.38
C GLN A 251 -8.28 -22.34 1.83
N SER A 252 -7.64 -21.17 1.66
CA SER A 252 -6.27 -21.09 1.17
C SER A 252 -5.26 -21.67 2.18
N ALA A 253 -5.49 -21.50 3.49
CA ALA A 253 -4.69 -22.15 4.52
C ALA A 253 -4.76 -23.67 4.38
N SER A 254 -5.95 -24.24 4.12
CA SER A 254 -6.10 -25.67 3.87
C SER A 254 -5.35 -26.13 2.61
N TYR A 255 -5.30 -25.31 1.55
CA TYR A 255 -4.51 -25.60 0.35
C TYR A 255 -3.01 -25.56 0.62
N CYS A 256 -2.52 -24.61 1.41
CA CYS A 256 -1.12 -24.59 1.86
C CYS A 256 -0.73 -25.88 2.59
N ILE A 257 -1.57 -26.34 3.53
CA ILE A 257 -1.33 -27.57 4.28
C ILE A 257 -1.27 -28.79 3.34
N LYS A 258 -2.19 -28.89 2.38
CA LYS A 258 -2.19 -29.98 1.39
C LYS A 258 -0.95 -29.92 0.51
N ALA A 259 -0.57 -28.75 0.02
CA ALA A 259 0.61 -28.54 -0.78
C ALA A 259 1.88 -28.99 -0.04
N MET A 260 2.06 -28.55 1.22
CA MET A 260 3.20 -28.95 2.05
C MET A 260 3.23 -30.46 2.33
N LYS A 261 2.05 -31.09 2.51
CA LYS A 261 1.96 -32.54 2.67
C LYS A 261 2.43 -33.27 1.40
N TYR A 262 1.96 -32.87 0.21
CA TYR A 262 2.42 -33.48 -1.04
C TYR A 262 3.90 -33.22 -1.33
N GLU A 263 4.44 -32.09 -0.94
CA GLU A 263 5.91 -31.86 -0.99
C GLU A 263 6.67 -32.84 -0.09
N PHE A 264 6.18 -33.10 1.11
CA PHE A 264 6.76 -34.07 2.01
C PHE A 264 6.72 -35.49 1.43
N ASP A 265 5.59 -35.86 0.81
CA ASP A 265 5.38 -37.14 0.12
C ASP A 265 6.13 -37.21 -1.24
N LYS A 266 6.85 -36.15 -1.63
CA LYS A 266 7.58 -35.97 -2.91
C LYS A 266 6.70 -35.98 -4.15
N ASP A 267 5.40 -35.76 -4.00
CA ASP A 267 4.47 -35.55 -5.11
C ASP A 267 4.40 -34.06 -5.46
N TYR A 268 5.44 -33.59 -6.13
CA TYR A 268 5.58 -32.17 -6.47
C TYR A 268 4.50 -31.68 -7.45
N SER A 269 3.98 -32.54 -8.30
CA SER A 269 2.91 -32.18 -9.25
C SER A 269 1.62 -31.83 -8.55
N LEU A 270 1.18 -32.64 -7.59
CA LEU A 270 0.01 -32.33 -6.77
C LEU A 270 0.27 -31.14 -5.85
N ALA A 271 1.46 -31.03 -5.27
CA ALA A 271 1.83 -29.87 -4.46
C ALA A 271 1.70 -28.55 -5.25
N ASP A 272 2.23 -28.50 -6.48
CA ASP A 272 2.17 -27.32 -7.34
C ASP A 272 0.72 -26.97 -7.70
N THR A 273 -0.14 -27.96 -7.98
CA THR A 273 -1.59 -27.73 -8.21
C THR A 273 -2.27 -26.99 -7.04
N TYR A 274 -1.89 -27.28 -5.79
CA TYR A 274 -2.46 -26.57 -4.63
C TYR A 274 -1.86 -25.18 -4.47
N TRP A 275 -0.56 -24.99 -4.72
CA TRP A 275 0.05 -23.68 -4.69
C TRP A 275 -0.49 -22.76 -5.79
N GLU A 276 -0.79 -23.30 -6.99
CA GLU A 276 -1.44 -22.54 -8.08
C GLU A 276 -2.81 -21.98 -7.70
N LYS A 277 -3.58 -22.69 -6.88
CA LYS A 277 -4.85 -22.16 -6.33
C LYS A 277 -4.66 -20.95 -5.42
N ILE A 278 -3.45 -20.71 -4.91
CA ILE A 278 -3.14 -19.61 -3.99
C ILE A 278 -2.51 -18.43 -4.74
N PHE A 279 -1.56 -18.71 -5.63
CA PHE A 279 -0.72 -17.69 -6.27
C PHE A 279 -0.84 -17.67 -7.80
N GLY A 280 -1.66 -18.54 -8.40
CA GLY A 280 -1.84 -18.61 -9.86
C GLY A 280 -0.56 -18.88 -10.61
N ASN A 281 -0.48 -18.33 -11.84
CA ASN A 281 0.67 -18.48 -12.72
C ASN A 281 1.91 -17.66 -12.27
N VAL A 282 1.91 -17.10 -11.06
CA VAL A 282 3.11 -16.46 -10.48
C VAL A 282 4.14 -17.51 -10.07
N ILE A 283 3.76 -18.76 -10.07
CA ILE A 283 4.61 -19.89 -9.70
C ILE A 283 5.62 -20.25 -10.80
#